data_c86aa04cb64120c9753da00301495098
#
_entry.id   c86aa04cb64120c9753da00301495098
#
_cell.length_a   1.000
_cell.length_b   1.000
_cell.length_c   1.000
_cell.angle_alpha   90.00
_cell.angle_beta   90.00
_cell.angle_gamma   90.00
#
_symmetry.space_group_name_H-M   'P 1'
#
loop_
_entity.id
_entity.type
_entity.pdbx_description
1 polymer ?
#
loop_
_entity_poly.entity_id
_entity_poly.type
_entity_poly.pdbx_seq_one_letter_code
_entity_poly.pdbx_strand_id
1 'polypeptide(L)'
;MKELEYPFDAAYIIKKRKSLKKALLADGTSRIRKKIAVFGGSTTSDIVKTLELFLLDAGIEPEFYESEYAQYFQDAMFPDETLLSFKPDIVFIHTTNRNVTDWPEMTDTTEQIDEKLHTEINRFTAMWKSIAEKFHCPIIQNNFEMPLYRLLGSRDAWDIHGRTNFLTRLNEAFYAYARENESFYIHDLNFVSADYGLKEWSNPLFWNMYKYAMCFEAIPSFAFSVSHIIKSIFGKNKKALALDLDNTLWGGVVGDDGVDGIEIGQETGVSQSYYEFQTYVKQLKSLGIVLTICSKNDHENAIAGLNHPEGALRPDDFVIIKANWENKDRNIAETAAELNILPDSIVFADDNPAEREIVRTQIKGAAVPDMDGVENYITTIDRSGFFEVTTFSEDDLKRNEMYKKNALRAAEMASFGDYNDYLKSLEMHAVIDDFIPVYLARITQLTNKSNQFNVTTRRYTPAEMESVFEDDGYIRLYGKLIDKFGDNGVVSVVIGRKNGTALDIDLWLMSCRVLKRDMEFAMLDRLVERCREVGVETINGYYYPTAKNKMVSDLFDRFGFTKTEENEDGSTVWQLRVADYKPQNHVIEVFGNDHAEA
;
A
#
# COMPACT_ATOMS: atom_id res chain seq x y z
N MET A 1 8.75 14.36 -5.68
CA MET A 1 9.11 15.53 -6.55
C MET A 1 7.91 16.45 -6.60
N LYS A 2 8.06 17.73 -6.21
CA LYS A 2 6.90 18.63 -6.00
C LYS A 2 5.99 18.78 -7.24
N GLU A 3 6.56 18.78 -8.41
CA GLU A 3 5.81 18.91 -9.68
C GLU A 3 4.91 17.71 -9.99
N LEU A 4 5.08 16.60 -9.28
CA LEU A 4 4.28 15.38 -9.39
C LEU A 4 3.33 15.17 -8.20
N GLU A 5 3.33 16.08 -7.23
CA GLU A 5 2.42 16.05 -6.08
C GLU A 5 1.07 16.71 -6.45
N TYR A 6 -0.01 16.14 -5.91
CA TYR A 6 -1.34 16.72 -6.10
C TYR A 6 -1.55 17.97 -5.21
N PRO A 7 -2.15 19.03 -5.74
CA PRO A 7 -2.56 19.26 -7.13
C PRO A 7 -1.35 19.62 -8.02
N PHE A 8 -1.25 18.98 -9.19
CA PHE A 8 -0.16 19.22 -10.13
C PHE A 8 -0.64 19.93 -11.41
N ASP A 9 0.30 20.58 -12.09
CA ASP A 9 0.07 21.17 -13.43
C ASP A 9 0.24 20.09 -14.51
N ALA A 10 -0.89 19.58 -15.02
CA ALA A 10 -0.92 18.56 -16.05
C ALA A 10 -0.20 18.99 -17.34
N ALA A 11 -0.35 20.25 -17.76
CA ALA A 11 0.32 20.79 -18.96
C ALA A 11 1.84 20.85 -18.78
N TYR A 12 2.29 21.21 -17.59
CA TYR A 12 3.71 21.19 -17.25
C TYR A 12 4.29 19.77 -17.31
N ILE A 13 3.62 18.80 -16.66
CA ILE A 13 4.05 17.39 -16.67
C ILE A 13 4.19 16.89 -18.10
N ILE A 14 3.18 17.07 -18.93
CA ILE A 14 3.18 16.65 -20.33
C ILE A 14 4.36 17.27 -21.09
N LYS A 15 4.54 18.58 -20.96
CA LYS A 15 5.59 19.33 -21.65
C LYS A 15 6.99 18.92 -21.18
N LYS A 16 7.16 18.60 -19.90
CA LYS A 16 8.46 18.38 -19.26
C LYS A 16 8.79 16.91 -18.98
N ARG A 17 7.98 15.96 -19.45
CA ARG A 17 8.17 14.51 -19.17
C ARG A 17 9.61 14.03 -19.24
N LYS A 18 10.34 14.35 -20.31
CA LYS A 18 11.73 13.90 -20.49
C LYS A 18 12.67 14.47 -19.44
N SER A 19 12.53 15.73 -19.07
CA SER A 19 13.36 16.36 -18.05
C SER A 19 13.03 15.87 -16.64
N LEU A 20 11.74 15.68 -16.33
CA LEU A 20 11.28 15.09 -15.07
C LEU A 20 11.82 13.65 -14.90
N LYS A 21 11.68 12.81 -15.93
CA LYS A 21 12.24 11.45 -15.92
C LYS A 21 13.75 11.46 -15.66
N LYS A 22 14.49 12.32 -16.36
CA LYS A 22 15.94 12.45 -16.16
C LYS A 22 16.30 12.87 -14.73
N ALA A 23 15.55 13.80 -14.14
CA ALA A 23 15.76 14.25 -12.77
C ALA A 23 15.47 13.12 -11.76
N LEU A 24 14.36 12.40 -11.93
CA LEU A 24 14.01 11.25 -11.09
C LEU A 24 15.07 10.15 -11.14
N LEU A 25 15.60 9.82 -12.32
CA LEU A 25 16.64 8.81 -12.44
C LEU A 25 17.99 9.24 -11.85
N ALA A 26 18.23 10.55 -11.72
CA ALA A 26 19.47 11.13 -11.18
C ALA A 26 19.40 11.44 -9.68
N ASP A 27 18.25 11.28 -9.01
CA ASP A 27 18.05 11.68 -7.61
C ASP A 27 18.67 10.75 -6.56
N GLY A 28 19.27 9.64 -6.99
CA GLY A 28 19.90 8.64 -6.12
C GLY A 28 18.90 7.80 -5.31
N THR A 29 17.59 7.88 -5.60
CA THR A 29 16.58 7.09 -4.92
C THR A 29 16.68 5.62 -5.35
N SER A 30 16.79 4.70 -4.38
CA SER A 30 16.72 3.28 -4.65
C SER A 30 15.29 2.87 -5.00
N ARG A 31 15.13 2.24 -6.16
CA ARG A 31 13.82 1.82 -6.70
C ARG A 31 13.73 0.31 -6.82
N ILE A 32 12.54 -0.22 -6.58
CA ILE A 32 12.26 -1.63 -6.90
C ILE A 32 11.93 -1.73 -8.39
N ARG A 33 12.54 -2.68 -9.09
CA ARG A 33 12.22 -2.95 -10.50
C ARG A 33 10.96 -3.77 -10.60
N LYS A 34 10.05 -3.39 -11.50
CA LYS A 34 8.77 -4.05 -11.73
C LYS A 34 8.39 -4.07 -13.19
N LYS A 35 7.94 -5.22 -13.66
CA LYS A 35 7.49 -5.45 -15.02
C LYS A 35 5.96 -5.28 -15.09
N ILE A 36 5.51 -4.37 -15.94
CA ILE A 36 4.10 -4.02 -16.07
C ILE A 36 3.69 -4.21 -17.52
N ALA A 37 2.76 -5.14 -17.77
CA ALA A 37 2.15 -5.28 -19.08
C ALA A 37 0.90 -4.39 -19.16
N VAL A 38 0.82 -3.55 -20.19
CA VAL A 38 -0.30 -2.64 -20.43
C VAL A 38 -1.07 -3.12 -21.66
N PHE A 39 -2.30 -3.61 -21.45
CA PHE A 39 -3.19 -4.10 -22.48
C PHE A 39 -4.20 -3.01 -22.86
N GLY A 40 -3.97 -2.36 -23.98
CA GLY A 40 -4.71 -1.16 -24.38
C GLY A 40 -5.83 -1.37 -25.38
N GLY A 41 -7.06 -0.99 -25.02
CA GLY A 41 -8.19 -0.84 -25.94
C GLY A 41 -8.22 0.51 -26.67
N SER A 42 -7.26 1.39 -26.37
CA SER A 42 -7.02 2.71 -26.98
C SER A 42 -5.53 2.96 -27.10
N THR A 43 -5.12 4.12 -27.58
CA THR A 43 -3.69 4.51 -27.60
C THR A 43 -3.18 4.76 -26.18
N THR A 44 -2.17 4.01 -25.77
CA THR A 44 -1.65 3.98 -24.37
C THR A 44 -0.26 4.62 -24.21
N SER A 45 0.45 4.91 -25.29
CA SER A 45 1.87 5.32 -25.22
C SER A 45 2.13 6.57 -24.38
N ASP A 46 1.22 7.54 -24.35
CA ASP A 46 1.35 8.73 -23.49
C ASP A 46 0.93 8.45 -22.04
N ILE A 47 0.00 7.52 -21.84
CA ILE A 47 -0.35 7.00 -20.51
C ILE A 47 0.86 6.31 -19.89
N VAL A 48 1.48 5.37 -20.60
CA VAL A 48 2.68 4.64 -20.15
C VAL A 48 3.82 5.58 -19.77
N LYS A 49 4.14 6.55 -20.65
CA LYS A 49 5.20 7.54 -20.40
C LYS A 49 4.91 8.45 -19.20
N THR A 50 3.65 8.70 -18.89
CA THR A 50 3.27 9.55 -17.76
C THR A 50 3.19 8.73 -16.47
N LEU A 51 2.65 7.51 -16.55
CA LEU A 51 2.64 6.54 -15.45
C LEU A 51 4.05 6.23 -14.96
N GLU A 52 5.02 6.12 -15.86
CA GLU A 52 6.44 5.95 -15.53
C GLU A 52 6.95 7.02 -14.56
N LEU A 53 6.59 8.30 -14.75
CA LEU A 53 7.01 9.38 -13.86
C LEU A 53 6.49 9.19 -12.44
N PHE A 54 5.21 8.92 -12.29
CA PHE A 54 4.59 8.73 -10.98
C PHE A 54 5.10 7.46 -10.28
N LEU A 55 5.39 6.40 -11.01
CA LEU A 55 5.98 5.19 -10.45
C LEU A 55 7.44 5.42 -10.02
N LEU A 56 8.24 6.13 -10.82
CA LEU A 56 9.61 6.49 -10.44
C LEU A 56 9.63 7.35 -9.18
N ASP A 57 8.72 8.32 -9.06
CA ASP A 57 8.56 9.15 -7.87
C ASP A 57 8.13 8.33 -6.64
N ALA A 58 7.28 7.32 -6.85
CA ALA A 58 6.87 6.38 -5.81
C ALA A 58 7.93 5.33 -5.43
N GLY A 59 9.14 5.38 -6.00
CA GLY A 59 10.21 4.42 -5.72
C GLY A 59 10.03 3.07 -6.43
N ILE A 60 9.40 3.08 -7.61
CA ILE A 60 9.24 1.93 -8.49
C ILE A 60 9.87 2.26 -9.83
N GLU A 61 10.79 1.44 -10.30
CA GLU A 61 11.38 1.53 -11.65
C GLU A 61 10.64 0.53 -12.56
N PRO A 62 9.71 1.01 -13.41
CA PRO A 62 8.92 0.14 -14.24
C PRO A 62 9.65 -0.25 -15.53
N GLU A 63 9.49 -1.50 -15.94
CA GLU A 63 9.73 -1.98 -17.29
C GLU A 63 8.37 -2.30 -17.91
N PHE A 64 8.05 -1.73 -19.07
CA PHE A 64 6.74 -1.88 -19.67
C PHE A 64 6.76 -2.81 -20.90
N TYR A 65 5.78 -3.71 -20.96
CA TYR A 65 5.28 -4.26 -22.21
C TYR A 65 3.99 -3.50 -22.57
N GLU A 66 3.89 -3.00 -23.77
CA GLU A 66 2.73 -2.26 -24.27
C GLU A 66 2.15 -3.03 -25.44
N SER A 67 0.86 -3.47 -25.32
CA SER A 67 0.13 -4.07 -26.43
C SER A 67 0.03 -3.12 -27.61
N GLU A 68 0.06 -3.64 -28.82
CA GLU A 68 -0.34 -2.86 -29.98
C GLU A 68 -1.82 -2.42 -29.85
N TYR A 69 -2.15 -1.33 -30.54
CA TYR A 69 -3.49 -0.77 -30.49
C TYR A 69 -4.59 -1.83 -30.71
N ALA A 70 -5.54 -1.89 -29.79
CA ALA A 70 -6.69 -2.79 -29.78
C ALA A 70 -6.36 -4.30 -29.72
N GLN A 71 -5.11 -4.69 -29.45
CA GLN A 71 -4.73 -6.10 -29.32
C GLN A 71 -4.90 -6.65 -27.89
N TYR A 72 -5.42 -5.84 -26.95
CA TYR A 72 -5.58 -6.23 -25.53
C TYR A 72 -6.23 -7.60 -25.32
N PHE A 73 -7.24 -7.93 -26.13
CA PHE A 73 -7.94 -9.21 -26.04
C PHE A 73 -7.10 -10.36 -26.60
N GLN A 74 -6.42 -10.15 -27.73
CA GLN A 74 -5.53 -11.13 -28.35
C GLN A 74 -4.35 -11.46 -27.42
N ASP A 75 -3.69 -10.45 -26.87
CA ASP A 75 -2.56 -10.62 -25.97
C ASP A 75 -2.98 -11.35 -24.69
N ALA A 76 -4.16 -11.08 -24.18
CA ALA A 76 -4.73 -11.80 -23.05
C ALA A 76 -5.03 -13.25 -23.34
N MET A 77 -5.67 -13.54 -24.50
CA MET A 77 -6.12 -14.88 -24.84
C MET A 77 -5.02 -15.74 -25.50
N PHE A 78 -4.14 -15.12 -26.29
CA PHE A 78 -3.14 -15.79 -27.13
C PHE A 78 -1.79 -15.04 -27.09
N PRO A 79 -1.15 -14.91 -25.90
CA PRO A 79 0.12 -14.21 -25.77
C PRO A 79 1.20 -14.85 -26.62
N ASP A 80 2.02 -14.02 -27.25
CA ASP A 80 3.20 -14.48 -27.99
C ASP A 80 4.38 -14.85 -27.05
N GLU A 81 5.47 -15.38 -27.63
CA GLU A 81 6.67 -15.72 -26.86
C GLU A 81 7.31 -14.50 -26.19
N THR A 82 7.20 -13.33 -26.78
CA THR A 82 7.74 -12.08 -26.23
C THR A 82 7.05 -11.73 -24.93
N LEU A 83 5.72 -11.72 -24.94
CA LEU A 83 4.91 -11.43 -23.75
C LEU A 83 5.05 -12.52 -22.69
N LEU A 84 5.06 -13.80 -23.06
CA LEU A 84 5.28 -14.90 -22.12
C LEU A 84 6.67 -14.83 -21.47
N SER A 85 7.70 -14.46 -22.23
CA SER A 85 9.06 -14.27 -21.72
C SER A 85 9.22 -13.01 -20.88
N PHE A 86 8.38 -12.01 -21.09
CA PHE A 86 8.39 -10.77 -20.31
C PHE A 86 8.07 -11.04 -18.84
N LYS A 87 7.14 -11.96 -18.52
CA LYS A 87 6.75 -12.33 -17.16
C LYS A 87 6.37 -11.11 -16.33
N PRO A 88 5.22 -10.48 -16.59
CA PRO A 88 4.81 -9.27 -15.89
C PRO A 88 4.57 -9.51 -14.39
N ASP A 89 4.96 -8.55 -13.56
CA ASP A 89 4.57 -8.48 -12.14
C ASP A 89 3.12 -7.97 -11.96
N ILE A 90 2.58 -7.25 -12.95
CA ILE A 90 1.20 -6.74 -13.02
C ILE A 90 0.77 -6.69 -14.48
N VAL A 91 -0.49 -7.03 -14.74
CA VAL A 91 -1.17 -6.70 -16.00
C VAL A 91 -2.17 -5.56 -15.74
N PHE A 92 -2.02 -4.46 -16.45
CA PHE A 92 -2.98 -3.35 -16.45
C PHE A 92 -3.77 -3.35 -17.75
N ILE A 93 -5.11 -3.49 -17.64
CA ILE A 93 -6.02 -3.52 -18.77
C ILE A 93 -6.73 -2.17 -18.87
N HIS A 94 -6.35 -1.39 -19.88
CA HIS A 94 -6.94 -0.08 -20.16
C HIS A 94 -8.02 -0.21 -21.23
N THR A 95 -9.25 -0.44 -20.80
CA THR A 95 -10.44 -0.37 -21.66
C THR A 95 -11.37 0.75 -21.21
N THR A 96 -12.21 1.23 -22.11
CA THR A 96 -13.15 2.33 -21.93
C THR A 96 -14.51 1.96 -22.52
N ASN A 97 -15.52 2.79 -22.38
CA ASN A 97 -16.83 2.57 -22.99
C ASN A 97 -16.77 2.34 -24.53
N ARG A 98 -15.65 2.75 -25.17
CA ARG A 98 -15.40 2.54 -26.61
C ARG A 98 -15.08 1.08 -26.97
N ASN A 99 -14.77 0.26 -25.97
CA ASN A 99 -14.42 -1.16 -26.13
C ASN A 99 -15.59 -2.11 -25.88
N VAL A 100 -16.78 -1.59 -25.55
CA VAL A 100 -18.02 -2.36 -25.53
C VAL A 100 -18.38 -2.69 -26.98
N THR A 101 -18.56 -3.97 -27.30
CA THR A 101 -18.69 -4.47 -28.66
C THR A 101 -20.13 -4.47 -29.13
N ASP A 102 -21.08 -4.72 -28.24
CA ASP A 102 -22.50 -4.81 -28.58
C ASP A 102 -23.36 -3.99 -27.61
N TRP A 103 -24.04 -2.97 -28.14
CA TRP A 103 -24.86 -2.05 -27.37
C TRP A 103 -26.33 -2.39 -27.48
N PRO A 104 -27.16 -2.10 -26.46
CA PRO A 104 -28.60 -2.16 -26.58
C PRO A 104 -29.13 -1.29 -27.74
N GLU A 105 -30.05 -1.83 -28.48
CA GLU A 105 -30.84 -1.13 -29.51
C GLU A 105 -32.27 -0.94 -29.03
N MET A 106 -32.97 0.09 -29.55
CA MET A 106 -34.35 0.40 -29.13
C MET A 106 -35.35 -0.69 -29.50
N THR A 107 -34.98 -1.59 -30.42
CA THR A 107 -35.81 -2.72 -30.86
C THR A 107 -35.54 -4.02 -30.12
N ASP A 108 -34.53 -4.06 -29.29
CA ASP A 108 -34.17 -5.27 -28.54
C ASP A 108 -35.24 -5.59 -27.48
N THR A 109 -35.47 -6.87 -27.25
CA THR A 109 -36.24 -7.33 -26.08
C THR A 109 -35.35 -7.33 -24.81
N THR A 110 -35.95 -7.43 -23.64
CA THR A 110 -35.23 -7.55 -22.37
C THR A 110 -34.23 -8.70 -22.41
N GLU A 111 -34.65 -9.85 -22.92
CA GLU A 111 -33.84 -11.06 -23.03
C GLU A 111 -32.63 -10.83 -23.94
N GLN A 112 -32.80 -10.13 -25.06
CA GLN A 112 -31.70 -9.79 -25.98
C GLN A 112 -30.71 -8.83 -25.34
N ILE A 113 -31.15 -7.83 -24.57
CA ILE A 113 -30.28 -6.92 -23.86
C ILE A 113 -29.50 -7.66 -22.76
N ASP A 114 -30.16 -8.55 -22.03
CA ASP A 114 -29.49 -9.38 -21.02
C ASP A 114 -28.45 -10.34 -21.64
N GLU A 115 -28.74 -10.90 -22.83
CA GLU A 115 -27.77 -11.71 -23.58
C GLU A 115 -26.56 -10.89 -24.03
N LYS A 116 -26.74 -9.67 -24.54
CA LYS A 116 -25.65 -8.74 -24.88
C LYS A 116 -24.78 -8.44 -23.65
N LEU A 117 -25.41 -8.13 -22.53
CA LEU A 117 -24.70 -7.86 -21.29
C LEU A 117 -23.89 -9.09 -20.82
N HIS A 118 -24.49 -10.27 -20.82
CA HIS A 118 -23.80 -11.50 -20.46
C HIS A 118 -22.63 -11.83 -21.40
N THR A 119 -22.80 -11.54 -22.69
CA THR A 119 -21.75 -11.73 -23.71
C THR A 119 -20.54 -10.86 -23.40
N GLU A 120 -20.76 -9.56 -23.08
CA GLU A 120 -19.68 -8.66 -22.69
C GLU A 120 -19.01 -9.11 -21.38
N ILE A 121 -19.78 -9.45 -20.34
CA ILE A 121 -19.27 -9.96 -19.07
C ILE A 121 -18.42 -11.21 -19.29
N ASN A 122 -18.90 -12.18 -20.07
CA ASN A 122 -18.20 -13.42 -20.35
C ASN A 122 -16.90 -13.16 -21.13
N ARG A 123 -16.90 -12.22 -22.06
CA ARG A 123 -15.71 -11.81 -22.82
C ARG A 123 -14.60 -11.30 -21.89
N PHE A 124 -14.92 -10.40 -20.97
CA PHE A 124 -13.96 -9.88 -20.00
C PHE A 124 -13.54 -10.95 -18.99
N THR A 125 -14.47 -11.72 -18.47
CA THR A 125 -14.15 -12.79 -17.49
C THR A 125 -13.24 -13.85 -18.10
N ALA A 126 -13.45 -14.25 -19.37
CA ALA A 126 -12.55 -15.19 -20.06
C ALA A 126 -11.14 -14.60 -20.20
N MET A 127 -11.03 -13.31 -20.53
CA MET A 127 -9.77 -12.61 -20.63
C MET A 127 -9.03 -12.58 -19.27
N TRP A 128 -9.71 -12.22 -18.17
CA TRP A 128 -9.11 -12.17 -16.83
C TRP A 128 -8.64 -13.54 -16.37
N LYS A 129 -9.43 -14.59 -16.58
CA LYS A 129 -9.04 -15.97 -16.27
C LYS A 129 -7.80 -16.39 -17.06
N SER A 130 -7.78 -16.12 -18.36
CA SER A 130 -6.62 -16.43 -19.21
C SER A 130 -5.34 -15.73 -18.73
N ILE A 131 -5.43 -14.45 -18.33
CA ILE A 131 -4.30 -13.69 -17.78
C ILE A 131 -3.85 -14.30 -16.44
N ALA A 132 -4.77 -14.58 -15.53
CA ALA A 132 -4.45 -15.18 -14.23
C ALA A 132 -3.75 -16.54 -14.38
N GLU A 133 -4.24 -17.40 -15.27
CA GLU A 133 -3.67 -18.73 -15.55
C GLU A 133 -2.27 -18.68 -16.20
N LYS A 134 -2.01 -17.68 -17.05
CA LYS A 134 -0.76 -17.62 -17.82
C LYS A 134 0.35 -16.83 -17.16
N PHE A 135 -0.01 -15.76 -16.44
CA PHE A 135 0.97 -14.83 -15.88
C PHE A 135 1.08 -14.90 -14.37
N HIS A 136 0.08 -15.47 -13.67
CA HIS A 136 0.08 -15.61 -12.20
C HIS A 136 0.40 -14.30 -11.46
N CYS A 137 -0.08 -13.17 -11.96
CA CYS A 137 0.18 -11.85 -11.41
C CYS A 137 -1.12 -11.07 -11.19
N PRO A 138 -1.11 -10.01 -10.35
CA PRO A 138 -2.25 -9.12 -10.17
C PRO A 138 -2.73 -8.49 -11.48
N ILE A 139 -4.04 -8.31 -11.59
CA ILE A 139 -4.70 -7.67 -12.71
C ILE A 139 -5.31 -6.36 -12.21
N ILE A 140 -5.05 -5.26 -12.91
CA ILE A 140 -5.75 -3.99 -12.74
C ILE A 140 -6.62 -3.78 -13.98
N GLN A 141 -7.93 -3.65 -13.80
CA GLN A 141 -8.90 -3.43 -14.86
C GLN A 141 -9.60 -2.08 -14.66
N ASN A 142 -9.67 -1.25 -15.69
CA ASN A 142 -10.59 -0.11 -15.64
C ASN A 142 -12.03 -0.59 -15.60
N ASN A 143 -12.87 0.04 -14.78
CA ASN A 143 -14.30 0.07 -15.08
C ASN A 143 -14.56 1.04 -16.24
N PHE A 144 -15.83 1.32 -16.55
CA PHE A 144 -16.20 2.18 -17.67
C PHE A 144 -16.70 3.53 -17.19
N GLU A 145 -16.18 4.59 -17.82
CA GLU A 145 -16.69 5.94 -17.71
C GLU A 145 -18.06 6.06 -18.39
N MET A 146 -18.88 7.02 -17.97
CA MET A 146 -20.19 7.28 -18.55
C MET A 146 -20.08 7.77 -20.01
N PRO A 147 -21.08 7.48 -20.87
CA PRO A 147 -21.04 7.89 -22.26
C PRO A 147 -21.19 9.41 -22.39
N LEU A 148 -20.57 10.00 -23.43
CA LEU A 148 -20.62 11.45 -23.68
C LEU A 148 -22.03 11.98 -24.00
N TYR A 149 -22.92 11.11 -24.46
CA TYR A 149 -24.31 11.48 -24.80
C TYR A 149 -25.26 10.37 -24.36
N ARG A 150 -26.48 10.78 -24.09
CA ARG A 150 -27.58 9.92 -23.66
C ARG A 150 -28.72 10.00 -24.68
N LEU A 151 -28.96 8.91 -25.41
CA LEU A 151 -30.00 8.86 -26.44
C LEU A 151 -31.39 9.10 -25.84
N LEU A 152 -31.64 8.57 -24.66
CA LEU A 152 -32.93 8.65 -23.96
C LEU A 152 -32.99 9.81 -22.94
N GLY A 153 -32.05 10.75 -22.99
CA GLY A 153 -31.98 11.81 -21.98
C GLY A 153 -31.83 11.24 -20.55
N SER A 154 -32.59 11.75 -19.59
CA SER A 154 -32.52 11.26 -18.20
C SER A 154 -33.04 9.82 -18.05
N ARG A 155 -33.89 9.34 -18.96
CA ARG A 155 -34.37 7.96 -18.97
C ARG A 155 -33.25 6.94 -19.24
N ASP A 156 -32.16 7.34 -19.89
CA ASP A 156 -30.99 6.50 -20.23
C ASP A 156 -30.36 5.83 -19.00
N ALA A 157 -30.54 6.43 -17.83
CA ALA A 157 -29.97 5.91 -16.58
C ALA A 157 -30.70 4.67 -16.04
N TRP A 158 -32.01 4.52 -16.29
CA TRP A 158 -32.81 3.44 -15.70
C TRP A 158 -33.54 2.57 -16.72
N ASP A 159 -33.65 3.00 -18.00
CA ASP A 159 -34.20 2.18 -19.08
C ASP A 159 -33.14 1.18 -19.56
N ILE A 160 -33.57 -0.07 -19.76
CA ILE A 160 -32.67 -1.16 -20.18
C ILE A 160 -31.99 -0.92 -21.52
N HIS A 161 -32.60 -0.10 -22.41
CA HIS A 161 -32.04 0.28 -23.70
C HIS A 161 -31.03 1.43 -23.58
N GLY A 162 -30.92 2.06 -22.39
CA GLY A 162 -30.00 3.15 -22.16
C GLY A 162 -28.55 2.68 -22.05
N ARG A 163 -27.63 3.36 -22.73
CA ARG A 163 -26.18 3.09 -22.63
C ARG A 163 -25.67 3.32 -21.24
N THR A 164 -26.17 4.35 -20.53
CA THR A 164 -25.81 4.61 -19.13
C THR A 164 -26.22 3.45 -18.23
N ASN A 165 -27.44 2.90 -18.41
CA ASN A 165 -27.91 1.73 -17.67
C ASN A 165 -27.03 0.50 -17.96
N PHE A 166 -26.73 0.24 -19.21
CA PHE A 166 -25.91 -0.89 -19.63
C PHE A 166 -24.51 -0.85 -19.03
N LEU A 167 -23.84 0.32 -19.08
CA LEU A 167 -22.52 0.49 -18.44
C LEU A 167 -22.57 0.36 -16.93
N THR A 168 -23.61 0.86 -16.28
CA THR A 168 -23.79 0.70 -14.83
C THR A 168 -23.87 -0.78 -14.47
N ARG A 169 -24.67 -1.56 -15.18
CA ARG A 169 -24.80 -3.01 -14.96
C ARG A 169 -23.49 -3.77 -15.26
N LEU A 170 -22.75 -3.34 -16.29
CA LEU A 170 -21.46 -3.93 -16.63
C LEU A 170 -20.40 -3.62 -15.55
N ASN A 171 -20.34 -2.38 -15.06
CA ASN A 171 -19.47 -2.00 -13.96
C ASN A 171 -19.79 -2.79 -12.68
N GLU A 172 -21.07 -2.97 -12.35
CA GLU A 172 -21.51 -3.80 -11.21
C GLU A 172 -21.04 -5.26 -11.34
N ALA A 173 -21.05 -5.82 -12.55
CA ALA A 173 -20.51 -7.17 -12.78
C ALA A 173 -18.99 -7.22 -12.56
N PHE A 174 -18.25 -6.17 -12.95
CA PHE A 174 -16.82 -6.06 -12.69
C PHE A 174 -16.53 -5.98 -11.19
N TYR A 175 -17.32 -5.20 -10.44
CA TYR A 175 -17.20 -5.11 -8.98
C TYR A 175 -17.52 -6.44 -8.30
N ALA A 176 -18.50 -7.20 -8.79
CA ALA A 176 -18.80 -8.53 -8.30
C ALA A 176 -17.60 -9.47 -8.48
N TYR A 177 -16.99 -9.46 -9.67
CA TYR A 177 -15.78 -10.26 -9.93
C TYR A 177 -14.61 -9.84 -9.02
N ALA A 178 -14.41 -8.55 -8.80
CA ALA A 178 -13.33 -8.06 -7.92
C ALA A 178 -13.52 -8.48 -6.46
N ARG A 179 -14.76 -8.57 -5.97
CA ARG A 179 -15.06 -9.06 -4.61
C ARG A 179 -14.71 -10.54 -4.40
N GLU A 180 -14.74 -11.33 -5.46
CA GLU A 180 -14.50 -12.78 -5.41
C GLU A 180 -13.06 -13.16 -5.77
N ASN A 181 -12.22 -12.20 -6.24
CA ASN A 181 -10.86 -12.48 -6.75
C ASN A 181 -9.83 -11.52 -6.13
N GLU A 182 -9.10 -11.96 -5.13
CA GLU A 182 -8.17 -11.14 -4.31
C GLU A 182 -7.05 -10.44 -5.10
N SER A 183 -6.62 -10.99 -6.25
CA SER A 183 -5.56 -10.41 -7.10
C SER A 183 -6.11 -9.58 -8.26
N PHE A 184 -7.41 -9.27 -8.24
CA PHE A 184 -8.07 -8.47 -9.24
C PHE A 184 -8.50 -7.14 -8.66
N TYR A 185 -8.04 -6.04 -9.27
CA TYR A 185 -8.27 -4.68 -8.79
C TYR A 185 -8.99 -3.86 -9.84
N ILE A 186 -9.94 -3.03 -9.41
CA ILE A 186 -10.61 -2.06 -10.28
C ILE A 186 -9.89 -0.71 -10.17
N HIS A 187 -9.50 -0.17 -11.33
CA HIS A 187 -9.22 1.26 -11.45
C HIS A 187 -10.53 1.97 -11.80
N ASP A 188 -11.01 2.80 -10.88
CA ASP A 188 -12.32 3.47 -11.02
C ASP A 188 -12.26 4.64 -12.01
N LEU A 189 -12.20 4.29 -13.29
CA LEU A 189 -12.21 5.25 -14.39
C LEU A 189 -13.48 6.11 -14.39
N ASN A 190 -14.62 5.53 -13.95
CA ASN A 190 -15.87 6.27 -13.84
C ASN A 190 -15.74 7.45 -12.88
N PHE A 191 -15.16 7.21 -11.70
CA PHE A 191 -14.88 8.27 -10.72
C PHE A 191 -13.88 9.29 -11.27
N VAL A 192 -12.74 8.84 -11.80
CA VAL A 192 -11.69 9.75 -12.32
C VAL A 192 -12.22 10.66 -13.43
N SER A 193 -13.04 10.12 -14.34
CA SER A 193 -13.63 10.92 -15.42
C SER A 193 -14.67 11.92 -14.92
N ALA A 194 -15.44 11.57 -13.88
CA ALA A 194 -16.42 12.45 -13.25
C ALA A 194 -15.75 13.59 -12.46
N ASP A 195 -14.69 13.27 -11.69
CA ASP A 195 -13.89 14.21 -10.91
C ASP A 195 -13.16 15.23 -11.82
N TYR A 196 -12.60 14.75 -12.92
CA TYR A 196 -12.00 15.61 -13.95
C TYR A 196 -13.03 16.52 -14.63
N GLY A 197 -14.26 16.05 -14.74
CA GLY A 197 -15.36 16.66 -15.45
C GLY A 197 -15.64 15.93 -16.78
N LEU A 198 -16.71 15.14 -16.80
CA LEU A 198 -17.07 14.28 -17.94
C LEU A 198 -17.14 15.02 -19.29
N LYS A 199 -17.56 16.29 -19.28
CA LYS A 199 -17.63 17.15 -20.48
C LYS A 199 -16.25 17.37 -21.11
N GLU A 200 -15.23 17.56 -20.27
CA GLU A 200 -13.86 17.87 -20.68
C GLU A 200 -13.00 16.58 -20.81
N TRP A 201 -13.52 15.44 -20.33
CA TRP A 201 -12.80 14.18 -20.25
C TRP A 201 -12.29 13.67 -21.60
N SER A 202 -13.10 13.74 -22.64
CA SER A 202 -12.71 13.19 -23.94
C SER A 202 -13.09 14.10 -25.10
N ASN A 203 -12.31 14.02 -26.17
CA ASN A 203 -12.53 14.74 -27.41
C ASN A 203 -12.81 13.74 -28.55
N PRO A 204 -14.04 13.74 -29.16
CA PRO A 204 -14.37 12.84 -30.25
C PRO A 204 -13.43 12.94 -31.45
N LEU A 205 -12.88 14.13 -31.72
CA LEU A 205 -11.93 14.30 -32.82
C LEU A 205 -10.62 13.56 -32.54
N PHE A 206 -10.11 13.65 -31.32
CA PHE A 206 -8.88 12.94 -30.93
C PHE A 206 -9.07 11.43 -30.92
N TRP A 207 -10.24 10.95 -30.51
CA TRP A 207 -10.58 9.54 -30.69
C TRP A 207 -10.55 9.13 -32.17
N ASN A 208 -11.20 9.91 -33.05
CA ASN A 208 -11.27 9.56 -34.45
C ASN A 208 -9.90 9.60 -35.16
N MET A 209 -9.05 10.57 -34.81
CA MET A 209 -7.73 10.75 -35.42
C MET A 209 -6.64 9.86 -34.82
N TYR A 210 -6.63 9.69 -33.50
CA TYR A 210 -5.49 9.12 -32.79
C TYR A 210 -5.86 8.00 -31.80
N LYS A 211 -7.15 7.70 -31.67
CA LYS A 211 -7.68 6.70 -30.74
C LYS A 211 -7.35 6.98 -29.26
N TYR A 212 -7.25 8.25 -28.88
CA TYR A 212 -7.18 8.63 -27.46
C TYR A 212 -8.57 8.54 -26.83
N ALA A 213 -8.67 7.77 -25.76
CA ALA A 213 -9.92 7.57 -25.02
C ALA A 213 -10.28 8.77 -24.15
N MET A 214 -9.31 9.54 -23.74
CA MET A 214 -9.44 10.76 -22.94
C MET A 214 -8.72 11.95 -23.61
N CYS A 215 -8.99 13.17 -23.17
CA CYS A 215 -8.22 14.32 -23.61
C CYS A 215 -6.78 14.22 -23.12
N PHE A 216 -5.87 14.90 -23.81
CA PHE A 216 -4.44 14.79 -23.54
C PHE A 216 -4.09 15.32 -22.14
N GLU A 217 -4.78 16.37 -21.72
CA GLU A 217 -4.61 17.03 -20.42
C GLU A 217 -5.12 16.18 -19.24
N ALA A 218 -6.00 15.20 -19.48
CA ALA A 218 -6.48 14.28 -18.44
C ALA A 218 -5.52 13.10 -18.21
N ILE A 219 -4.59 12.83 -19.13
CA ILE A 219 -3.64 11.71 -19.00
C ILE A 219 -2.85 11.74 -17.69
N PRO A 220 -2.33 12.88 -17.20
CA PRO A 220 -1.63 12.90 -15.90
C PRO A 220 -2.52 12.48 -14.73
N SER A 221 -3.76 12.96 -14.65
CA SER A 221 -4.70 12.59 -13.58
C SER A 221 -5.03 11.10 -13.64
N PHE A 222 -5.26 10.55 -14.83
CA PHE A 222 -5.48 9.14 -15.05
C PHE A 222 -4.26 8.30 -14.61
N ALA A 223 -3.07 8.62 -15.10
CA ALA A 223 -1.84 7.90 -14.81
C ALA A 223 -1.47 7.98 -13.31
N PHE A 224 -1.73 9.13 -12.68
CA PHE A 224 -1.55 9.32 -11.25
C PHE A 224 -2.46 8.37 -10.45
N SER A 225 -3.74 8.31 -10.79
CA SER A 225 -4.71 7.40 -10.14
C SER A 225 -4.31 5.92 -10.31
N VAL A 226 -3.92 5.48 -11.51
CA VAL A 226 -3.41 4.10 -11.73
C VAL A 226 -2.17 3.84 -10.88
N SER A 227 -1.27 4.83 -10.74
CA SER A 227 -0.06 4.70 -9.93
C SER A 227 -0.36 4.44 -8.46
N HIS A 228 -1.49 4.92 -7.92
CA HIS A 228 -1.91 4.68 -6.54
C HIS A 228 -2.17 3.20 -6.27
N ILE A 229 -2.88 2.52 -7.17
CA ILE A 229 -3.15 1.09 -7.05
C ILE A 229 -1.83 0.30 -7.14
N ILE A 230 -0.99 0.61 -8.13
CA ILE A 230 0.30 -0.08 -8.32
C ILE A 230 1.20 0.09 -7.08
N LYS A 231 1.35 1.32 -6.56
CA LYS A 231 2.16 1.56 -5.36
C LYS A 231 1.58 0.87 -4.11
N SER A 232 0.23 0.77 -4.01
CA SER A 232 -0.43 0.06 -2.92
C SER A 232 -0.15 -1.44 -2.97
N ILE A 233 -0.27 -2.06 -4.14
CA ILE A 233 0.07 -3.49 -4.36
C ILE A 233 1.50 -3.77 -3.89
N PHE A 234 2.45 -2.89 -4.17
CA PHE A 234 3.85 -3.05 -3.77
C PHE A 234 4.19 -2.46 -2.40
N GLY A 235 3.20 -2.17 -1.55
CA GLY A 235 3.39 -1.76 -0.16
C GLY A 235 4.10 -0.41 0.01
N LYS A 236 3.87 0.53 -0.92
CA LYS A 236 4.47 1.88 -0.90
C LYS A 236 3.56 2.94 -0.27
N ASN A 237 2.40 2.55 0.26
CA ASN A 237 1.46 3.46 0.91
C ASN A 237 2.04 4.06 2.19
N LYS A 238 1.55 5.25 2.54
CA LYS A 238 1.81 5.86 3.83
C LYS A 238 1.09 5.10 4.95
N LYS A 239 1.60 5.20 6.18
CA LYS A 239 1.11 4.44 7.34
C LYS A 239 0.54 5.32 8.44
N ALA A 240 1.01 6.56 8.51
CA ALA A 240 0.63 7.51 9.55
C ALA A 240 0.30 8.88 8.96
N LEU A 241 -0.63 9.57 9.61
CA LEU A 241 -0.98 10.96 9.37
C LEU A 241 -0.63 11.77 10.62
N ALA A 242 0.35 12.64 10.50
CA ALA A 242 0.73 13.61 11.52
C ALA A 242 0.07 14.95 11.21
N LEU A 243 -0.64 15.48 12.17
CA LEU A 243 -1.49 16.66 12.02
C LEU A 243 -1.00 17.78 12.93
N ASP A 244 -0.98 19.00 12.41
CA ASP A 244 -1.00 20.18 13.24
C ASP A 244 -2.39 20.39 13.88
N LEU A 245 -2.53 21.34 14.78
CA LEU A 245 -3.76 21.64 15.50
C LEU A 245 -4.39 22.96 15.02
N ASP A 246 -3.78 24.07 15.40
CA ASP A 246 -4.29 25.43 15.12
C ASP A 246 -4.37 25.67 13.60
N ASN A 247 -5.51 26.16 13.12
CA ASN A 247 -5.84 26.35 11.72
C ASN A 247 -5.75 25.08 10.83
N THR A 248 -5.53 23.92 11.45
CA THR A 248 -5.51 22.62 10.77
C THR A 248 -6.68 21.73 11.22
N LEU A 249 -6.85 21.47 12.51
CA LEU A 249 -7.98 20.71 13.06
C LEU A 249 -9.14 21.60 13.53
N TRP A 250 -8.88 22.85 13.80
CA TRP A 250 -9.86 23.91 14.13
C TRP A 250 -9.35 25.25 13.63
N GLY A 251 -10.23 26.23 13.45
CA GLY A 251 -9.82 27.60 13.13
C GLY A 251 -9.43 28.36 14.39
N GLY A 252 -8.44 29.25 14.25
CA GLY A 252 -7.89 30.01 15.36
C GLY A 252 -6.74 29.31 16.08
N VAL A 253 -6.24 29.98 17.14
CA VAL A 253 -5.11 29.56 17.96
C VAL A 253 -5.59 29.31 19.38
N VAL A 254 -5.66 28.07 19.82
CA VAL A 254 -6.25 27.70 21.12
C VAL A 254 -5.56 28.37 22.31
N GLY A 255 -4.26 28.66 22.20
CA GLY A 255 -3.50 29.37 23.23
C GLY A 255 -3.88 30.82 23.40
N ASP A 256 -4.33 31.48 22.34
CA ASP A 256 -4.69 32.89 22.31
C ASP A 256 -6.21 33.09 22.44
N ASP A 257 -7.00 32.28 21.71
CA ASP A 257 -8.45 32.41 21.60
C ASP A 257 -9.20 31.68 22.73
N GLY A 258 -8.52 30.75 23.40
CA GLY A 258 -9.13 29.83 24.36
C GLY A 258 -9.98 28.75 23.68
N VAL A 259 -10.40 27.74 24.46
CA VAL A 259 -11.19 26.60 23.93
C VAL A 259 -12.53 27.07 23.36
N ASP A 260 -13.19 28.03 23.99
CA ASP A 260 -14.49 28.54 23.52
C ASP A 260 -14.37 29.48 22.32
N GLY A 261 -13.15 29.93 21.99
CA GLY A 261 -12.90 30.89 20.89
C GLY A 261 -12.43 30.22 19.59
N ILE A 262 -12.07 28.92 19.62
CA ILE A 262 -11.68 28.23 18.39
C ILE A 262 -12.89 27.88 17.52
N GLU A 263 -12.70 27.89 16.19
CA GLU A 263 -13.77 27.59 15.21
C GLU A 263 -13.85 26.09 14.91
N ILE A 264 -14.82 25.41 15.51
CA ILE A 264 -15.14 24.00 15.29
C ILE A 264 -16.64 23.79 15.56
N GLY A 265 -17.27 22.84 14.86
CA GLY A 265 -18.68 22.50 15.08
C GLY A 265 -19.59 22.88 13.91
N GLN A 266 -20.83 23.32 14.19
CA GLN A 266 -21.86 23.48 13.15
C GLN A 266 -22.32 24.96 12.96
N GLU A 267 -21.74 25.92 13.66
CA GLU A 267 -22.24 27.27 13.70
C GLU A 267 -21.96 28.09 12.43
N THR A 268 -20.78 27.90 11.84
CA THR A 268 -20.36 28.58 10.60
C THR A 268 -19.95 27.60 9.52
N GLY A 269 -19.88 28.02 8.26
CA GLY A 269 -19.38 27.17 7.17
C GLY A 269 -17.92 26.77 7.37
N VAL A 270 -17.10 27.63 7.97
CA VAL A 270 -15.69 27.34 8.29
C VAL A 270 -15.60 26.30 9.41
N SER A 271 -16.35 26.47 10.50
CA SER A 271 -16.43 25.52 11.61
C SER A 271 -16.87 24.14 11.14
N GLN A 272 -17.87 24.08 10.24
CA GLN A 272 -18.34 22.84 9.63
C GLN A 272 -17.26 22.17 8.80
N SER A 273 -16.48 22.92 8.03
CA SER A 273 -15.38 22.37 7.23
C SER A 273 -14.31 21.72 8.11
N TYR A 274 -13.95 22.31 9.24
CA TYR A 274 -13.05 21.69 10.22
C TYR A 274 -13.66 20.44 10.84
N TYR A 275 -14.95 20.46 11.20
CA TYR A 275 -15.63 19.29 11.74
C TYR A 275 -15.68 18.13 10.72
N GLU A 276 -15.97 18.42 9.46
CA GLU A 276 -15.94 17.42 8.37
C GLU A 276 -14.55 16.85 8.16
N PHE A 277 -13.52 17.70 8.21
CA PHE A 277 -12.13 17.25 8.14
C PHE A 277 -11.76 16.35 9.32
N GLN A 278 -12.10 16.71 10.55
CA GLN A 278 -11.90 15.83 11.71
C GLN A 278 -12.64 14.49 11.55
N THR A 279 -13.84 14.51 11.01
CA THR A 279 -14.63 13.30 10.74
C THR A 279 -13.95 12.41 9.70
N TYR A 280 -13.44 12.98 8.62
CA TYR A 280 -12.66 12.27 7.61
C TYR A 280 -11.39 11.66 8.19
N VAL A 281 -10.63 12.40 8.97
CA VAL A 281 -9.43 11.91 9.68
C VAL A 281 -9.77 10.72 10.60
N LYS A 282 -10.91 10.81 11.31
CA LYS A 282 -11.40 9.71 12.15
C LYS A 282 -11.76 8.47 11.34
N GLN A 283 -12.31 8.64 10.13
CA GLN A 283 -12.56 7.53 9.19
C GLN A 283 -11.25 6.91 8.70
N LEU A 284 -10.22 7.70 8.39
CA LEU A 284 -8.89 7.16 8.05
C LEU A 284 -8.30 6.28 9.17
N LYS A 285 -8.52 6.66 10.44
CA LYS A 285 -8.15 5.82 11.58
C LYS A 285 -8.83 4.45 11.52
N SER A 286 -10.09 4.38 11.11
CA SER A 286 -10.82 3.11 10.97
C SER A 286 -10.25 2.19 9.89
N LEU A 287 -9.52 2.73 8.92
CA LEU A 287 -8.75 1.98 7.92
C LEU A 287 -7.35 1.55 8.43
N GLY A 288 -7.03 1.83 9.69
CA GLY A 288 -5.75 1.49 10.30
C GLY A 288 -4.64 2.51 10.03
N ILE A 289 -4.97 3.73 9.59
CA ILE A 289 -3.99 4.82 9.50
C ILE A 289 -3.71 5.32 10.92
N VAL A 290 -2.44 5.40 11.27
CA VAL A 290 -1.99 5.85 12.59
C VAL A 290 -2.09 7.36 12.66
N LEU A 291 -2.87 7.89 13.60
CA LEU A 291 -2.99 9.33 13.80
C LEU A 291 -2.01 9.80 14.86
N THR A 292 -1.33 10.91 14.58
CA THR A 292 -0.42 11.58 15.53
C THR A 292 -0.59 13.10 15.44
N ILE A 293 -0.27 13.79 16.53
CA ILE A 293 -0.20 15.26 16.55
C ILE A 293 1.26 15.70 16.51
N CYS A 294 1.52 16.75 15.74
CA CYS A 294 2.79 17.45 15.66
C CYS A 294 2.51 18.96 15.59
N SER A 295 2.39 19.61 16.74
CA SER A 295 1.98 21.03 16.85
C SER A 295 2.91 21.82 17.74
N LYS A 296 3.17 23.09 17.39
CA LYS A 296 3.81 24.08 18.25
C LYS A 296 2.77 24.69 19.17
N ASN A 297 2.55 24.04 20.29
CA ASN A 297 1.54 24.42 21.28
C ASN A 297 1.94 23.93 22.68
N ASP A 298 1.35 24.49 23.72
CA ASP A 298 1.41 23.91 25.04
C ASP A 298 0.54 22.66 25.11
N HIS A 299 1.06 21.60 25.73
CA HIS A 299 0.37 20.32 25.78
C HIS A 299 -1.03 20.39 26.40
N GLU A 300 -1.19 21.19 27.45
CA GLU A 300 -2.47 21.38 28.14
C GLU A 300 -3.51 22.05 27.21
N ASN A 301 -3.11 23.06 26.46
CA ASN A 301 -3.95 23.72 25.48
C ASN A 301 -4.35 22.78 24.33
N ALA A 302 -3.42 22.00 23.84
CA ALA A 302 -3.67 20.99 22.81
C ALA A 302 -4.72 19.96 23.25
N ILE A 303 -4.59 19.45 24.49
CA ILE A 303 -5.55 18.50 25.06
C ILE A 303 -6.91 19.17 25.29
N ALA A 304 -6.93 20.42 25.75
CA ALA A 304 -8.17 21.16 25.95
C ALA A 304 -8.92 21.40 24.62
N GLY A 305 -8.22 21.81 23.55
CA GLY A 305 -8.79 21.96 22.21
C GLY A 305 -9.33 20.63 21.64
N LEU A 306 -8.58 19.52 21.79
CA LEU A 306 -9.05 18.19 21.37
C LEU A 306 -10.24 17.67 22.18
N ASN A 307 -10.49 18.23 23.37
CA ASN A 307 -11.67 17.92 24.19
C ASN A 307 -12.85 18.85 23.92
N HIS A 308 -12.74 19.79 22.96
CA HIS A 308 -13.85 20.67 22.61
C HIS A 308 -15.12 19.86 22.33
N PRO A 309 -16.29 20.19 22.94
CA PRO A 309 -17.50 19.34 22.88
C PRO A 309 -17.98 19.08 21.44
N GLU A 310 -17.84 20.05 20.55
CA GLU A 310 -18.27 19.97 19.16
C GLU A 310 -17.23 19.34 18.22
N GLY A 311 -16.01 19.04 18.68
CA GLY A 311 -15.01 18.33 17.87
C GLY A 311 -15.39 16.86 17.64
N ALA A 312 -14.99 16.29 16.49
CA ALA A 312 -15.18 14.86 16.18
C ALA A 312 -14.03 14.00 16.71
N LEU A 313 -12.81 14.53 16.76
CA LEU A 313 -11.62 13.88 17.28
C LEU A 313 -11.45 14.11 18.77
N ARG A 314 -10.82 13.16 19.44
CA ARG A 314 -10.49 13.21 20.88
C ARG A 314 -9.03 12.82 21.10
N PRO A 315 -8.40 13.18 22.23
CA PRO A 315 -7.02 12.76 22.53
C PRO A 315 -6.78 11.27 22.32
N ASP A 316 -7.75 10.43 22.66
CA ASP A 316 -7.69 8.98 22.49
C ASP A 316 -7.72 8.49 21.02
N ASP A 317 -7.98 9.37 20.08
CA ASP A 317 -7.87 9.02 18.67
C ASP A 317 -6.43 8.98 18.18
N PHE A 318 -5.52 9.61 18.91
CA PHE A 318 -4.12 9.72 18.56
C PHE A 318 -3.25 8.71 19.33
N VAL A 319 -2.24 8.18 18.65
CA VAL A 319 -1.26 7.28 19.26
C VAL A 319 -0.15 8.07 19.95
N ILE A 320 0.26 9.18 19.34
CA ILE A 320 1.30 10.09 19.85
C ILE A 320 0.80 11.52 19.71
N ILE A 321 0.96 12.32 20.77
CA ILE A 321 0.66 13.74 20.78
C ILE A 321 1.94 14.50 21.10
N LYS A 322 2.59 15.08 20.09
CA LYS A 322 3.73 15.99 20.23
C LYS A 322 3.23 17.44 20.12
N ALA A 323 2.72 17.95 21.22
CA ALA A 323 2.39 19.37 21.40
C ALA A 323 3.47 20.00 22.28
N ASN A 324 4.42 20.67 21.66
CA ASN A 324 5.57 21.32 22.30
C ASN A 324 6.17 22.38 21.36
N TRP A 325 7.14 23.17 21.85
CA TRP A 325 7.79 24.25 21.10
C TRP A 325 9.05 23.81 20.32
N GLU A 326 9.32 22.49 20.24
CA GLU A 326 10.40 21.95 19.40
C GLU A 326 10.05 22.05 17.90
N ASN A 327 11.08 21.95 17.06
CA ASN A 327 10.89 21.97 15.61
C ASN A 327 10.06 20.77 15.14
N LYS A 328 9.13 20.99 14.22
CA LYS A 328 8.21 19.95 13.71
C LYS A 328 8.94 18.82 12.99
N ASP A 329 10.03 19.09 12.27
CA ASP A 329 10.87 18.07 11.64
C ASP A 329 11.45 17.10 12.69
N ARG A 330 11.94 17.62 13.82
CA ARG A 330 12.42 16.78 14.92
C ARG A 330 11.30 15.94 15.51
N ASN A 331 10.16 16.55 15.81
CA ASN A 331 8.99 15.83 16.33
C ASN A 331 8.51 14.71 15.38
N ILE A 332 8.53 14.94 14.06
CA ILE A 332 8.19 13.93 13.04
C ILE A 332 9.22 12.79 13.04
N ALA A 333 10.51 13.10 13.11
CA ALA A 333 11.56 12.08 13.17
C ALA A 333 11.45 11.22 14.43
N GLU A 334 11.20 11.83 15.59
CA GLU A 334 10.98 11.13 16.87
C GLU A 334 9.71 10.27 16.81
N THR A 335 8.60 10.81 16.27
CA THR A 335 7.35 10.07 16.07
C THR A 335 7.57 8.82 15.19
N ALA A 336 8.33 8.96 14.10
CA ALA A 336 8.68 7.82 13.24
C ALA A 336 9.47 6.74 14.02
N ALA A 337 10.43 7.18 14.84
CA ALA A 337 11.25 6.27 15.67
C ALA A 337 10.40 5.56 16.75
N GLU A 338 9.51 6.28 17.43
CA GLU A 338 8.59 5.72 18.43
C GLU A 338 7.62 4.70 17.83
N LEU A 339 7.13 4.97 16.60
CA LEU A 339 6.26 4.05 15.85
C LEU A 339 7.03 2.90 15.19
N ASN A 340 8.38 2.89 15.26
CA ASN A 340 9.20 1.94 14.50
C ASN A 340 8.88 1.92 12.99
N ILE A 341 8.59 3.09 12.40
CA ILE A 341 8.39 3.25 10.96
C ILE A 341 9.43 4.21 10.39
N LEU A 342 9.62 4.14 9.07
CA LEU A 342 10.47 5.13 8.41
C LEU A 342 9.72 6.46 8.24
N PRO A 343 10.41 7.61 8.32
CA PRO A 343 9.78 8.91 8.12
C PRO A 343 9.05 9.05 6.77
N ASP A 344 9.51 8.34 5.73
CA ASP A 344 8.85 8.27 4.42
C ASP A 344 7.46 7.60 4.44
N SER A 345 7.09 7.00 5.57
CA SER A 345 5.76 6.40 5.77
C SER A 345 4.75 7.38 6.40
N ILE A 346 5.15 8.63 6.67
CA ILE A 346 4.31 9.65 7.31
C ILE A 346 3.81 10.64 6.26
N VAL A 347 2.55 11.05 6.41
CA VAL A 347 1.98 12.27 5.81
C VAL A 347 1.93 13.33 6.89
N PHE A 348 2.44 14.51 6.62
CA PHE A 348 2.39 15.66 7.54
C PHE A 348 1.48 16.72 6.95
N ALA A 349 0.37 17.01 7.64
CA ALA A 349 -0.63 18.01 7.25
C ALA A 349 -0.60 19.20 8.22
N ASP A 350 -0.41 20.38 7.67
CA ASP A 350 -0.17 21.63 8.39
C ASP A 350 -0.61 22.81 7.49
N ASP A 351 -1.36 23.78 8.02
CA ASP A 351 -1.80 24.94 7.26
C ASP A 351 -0.65 25.91 6.94
N ASN A 352 0.38 25.95 7.80
CA ASN A 352 1.49 26.89 7.68
C ASN A 352 2.50 26.46 6.60
N PRO A 353 2.64 27.21 5.48
CA PRO A 353 3.56 26.83 4.40
C PRO A 353 5.03 26.82 4.84
N ALA A 354 5.43 27.62 5.83
CA ALA A 354 6.81 27.65 6.34
C ALA A 354 7.14 26.34 7.09
N GLU A 355 6.23 25.84 7.93
CA GLU A 355 6.40 24.57 8.64
C GLU A 355 6.38 23.39 7.66
N ARG A 356 5.47 23.41 6.67
CA ARG A 356 5.46 22.43 5.58
C ARG A 356 6.80 22.36 4.85
N GLU A 357 7.40 23.52 4.51
CA GLU A 357 8.66 23.58 3.79
C GLU A 357 9.85 23.07 4.63
N ILE A 358 9.86 23.35 5.92
CA ILE A 358 10.86 22.81 6.87
C ILE A 358 10.82 21.28 6.85
N VAL A 359 9.64 20.68 7.08
CA VAL A 359 9.47 19.22 7.11
C VAL A 359 9.81 18.60 5.75
N ARG A 360 9.34 19.19 4.64
CA ARG A 360 9.63 18.71 3.29
C ARG A 360 11.12 18.66 2.99
N THR A 361 11.87 19.67 3.46
CA THR A 361 13.33 19.78 3.23
C THR A 361 14.14 18.88 4.17
N GLN A 362 13.78 18.80 5.44
CA GLN A 362 14.54 18.11 6.48
C GLN A 362 14.21 16.61 6.56
N ILE A 363 12.96 16.22 6.27
CA ILE A 363 12.50 14.83 6.39
C ILE A 363 12.33 14.21 5.00
N LYS A 364 13.42 13.65 4.51
CA LYS A 364 13.42 13.04 3.17
C LYS A 364 12.35 11.94 3.06
N GLY A 365 11.44 12.09 2.09
CA GLY A 365 10.41 11.11 1.75
C GLY A 365 9.11 11.24 2.54
N ALA A 366 9.01 12.10 3.58
CA ALA A 366 7.72 12.45 4.15
C ALA A 366 6.85 13.10 3.08
N ALA A 367 5.56 12.75 3.07
CA ALA A 367 4.60 13.43 2.20
C ALA A 367 4.08 14.68 2.94
N VAL A 368 4.12 15.82 2.26
CA VAL A 368 3.71 17.10 2.84
C VAL A 368 2.76 17.79 1.87
N PRO A 369 1.45 17.44 1.89
CA PRO A 369 0.46 18.04 0.99
C PRO A 369 0.32 19.55 1.23
N ASP A 370 -0.06 20.27 0.18
CA ASP A 370 -0.33 21.70 0.29
C ASP A 370 -1.76 21.89 0.86
N MET A 371 -1.85 22.18 2.17
CA MET A 371 -3.10 22.36 2.91
C MET A 371 -3.56 23.81 2.82
N ASP A 372 -4.15 24.18 1.69
CA ASP A 372 -4.59 25.55 1.41
C ASP A 372 -6.11 25.63 1.38
N GLY A 373 -6.70 26.32 2.38
CA GLY A 373 -8.15 26.44 2.57
C GLY A 373 -8.79 25.14 3.11
N VAL A 374 -9.43 25.25 4.29
CA VAL A 374 -9.99 24.08 5.00
C VAL A 374 -11.01 23.29 4.18
N GLU A 375 -11.74 23.97 3.29
CA GLU A 375 -12.69 23.35 2.36
C GLU A 375 -12.04 22.37 1.37
N ASN A 376 -10.72 22.47 1.18
CA ASN A 376 -9.96 21.61 0.25
C ASN A 376 -9.18 20.50 0.97
N TYR A 377 -9.08 20.51 2.31
CA TYR A 377 -8.22 19.59 3.06
C TYR A 377 -8.53 18.12 2.78
N ILE A 378 -9.81 17.74 2.81
CA ILE A 378 -10.23 16.36 2.51
C ILE A 378 -9.83 15.97 1.09
N THR A 379 -10.18 16.81 0.10
CA THR A 379 -9.89 16.56 -1.32
C THR A 379 -8.39 16.45 -1.56
N THR A 380 -7.58 17.31 -0.92
CA THR A 380 -6.12 17.29 -1.06
C THR A 380 -5.52 15.98 -0.55
N ILE A 381 -5.92 15.49 0.62
CA ILE A 381 -5.40 14.23 1.18
C ILE A 381 -5.91 13.03 0.37
N ASP A 382 -7.18 13.01 0.04
CA ASP A 382 -7.82 11.92 -0.70
C ASP A 382 -7.22 11.76 -2.10
N ARG A 383 -7.20 12.82 -2.90
CA ARG A 383 -6.69 12.79 -4.27
C ARG A 383 -5.19 12.53 -4.37
N SER A 384 -4.43 12.83 -3.32
CA SER A 384 -3.00 12.49 -3.25
C SER A 384 -2.75 10.97 -3.18
N GLY A 385 -3.77 10.15 -2.90
CA GLY A 385 -3.70 8.69 -2.89
C GLY A 385 -2.65 8.13 -1.92
N PHE A 386 -2.41 8.81 -0.79
CA PHE A 386 -1.44 8.36 0.21
C PHE A 386 -1.84 7.05 0.87
N PHE A 387 -3.15 6.81 0.98
CA PHE A 387 -3.75 5.75 1.76
C PHE A 387 -4.61 4.81 0.90
N GLU A 388 -4.26 4.64 -0.39
CA GLU A 388 -4.97 3.75 -1.31
C GLU A 388 -5.15 2.35 -0.73
N VAL A 389 -6.37 1.80 -0.81
CA VAL A 389 -6.72 0.51 -0.20
C VAL A 389 -6.89 -0.55 -1.27
N THR A 390 -5.89 -1.41 -1.46
CA THR A 390 -5.98 -2.58 -2.34
C THR A 390 -6.25 -3.88 -1.59
N THR A 391 -5.88 -3.94 -0.31
CA THR A 391 -6.16 -5.07 0.58
C THR A 391 -6.52 -4.54 1.96
N PHE A 392 -7.50 -5.17 2.60
CA PHE A 392 -7.95 -4.81 3.94
C PHE A 392 -8.07 -6.05 4.82
N SER A 393 -7.46 -6.03 5.99
CA SER A 393 -7.44 -7.15 6.91
C SER A 393 -7.88 -6.74 8.32
N GLU A 394 -8.29 -7.70 9.14
CA GLU A 394 -8.60 -7.45 10.55
C GLU A 394 -7.41 -6.83 11.31
N ASP A 395 -6.18 -7.18 10.94
CA ASP A 395 -4.97 -6.60 11.50
C ASP A 395 -4.82 -5.10 11.18
N ASP A 396 -5.34 -4.65 10.03
CA ASP A 396 -5.35 -3.24 9.68
C ASP A 396 -6.32 -2.48 10.61
N LEU A 397 -7.48 -3.05 10.96
CA LEU A 397 -8.42 -2.49 11.93
C LEU A 397 -7.80 -2.34 13.33
N LYS A 398 -7.05 -3.33 13.78
CA LYS A 398 -6.43 -3.37 15.12
C LYS A 398 -5.13 -2.55 15.21
N ARG A 399 -4.64 -1.97 14.09
CA ARG A 399 -3.31 -1.34 14.02
C ARG A 399 -3.12 -0.21 15.03
N ASN A 400 -4.08 0.69 15.15
CA ASN A 400 -4.02 1.81 16.12
C ASN A 400 -3.92 1.32 17.57
N GLU A 401 -4.69 0.29 17.95
CA GLU A 401 -4.61 -0.32 19.27
C GLU A 401 -3.24 -0.97 19.52
N MET A 402 -2.70 -1.64 18.51
CA MET A 402 -1.38 -2.26 18.61
C MET A 402 -0.27 -1.21 18.84
N TYR A 403 -0.34 -0.05 18.17
CA TYR A 403 0.62 1.04 18.39
C TYR A 403 0.46 1.67 19.78
N LYS A 404 -0.77 1.86 20.28
CA LYS A 404 -1.00 2.29 21.67
C LYS A 404 -0.39 1.33 22.68
N LYS A 405 -0.57 0.02 22.48
CA LYS A 405 0.06 -1.00 23.31
C LYS A 405 1.59 -0.96 23.21
N ASN A 406 2.16 -0.62 22.06
CA ASN A 406 3.60 -0.42 21.91
C ASN A 406 4.10 0.79 22.70
N ALA A 407 3.33 1.88 22.75
CA ALA A 407 3.66 3.03 23.60
C ALA A 407 3.68 2.65 25.10
N LEU A 408 2.73 1.82 25.56
CA LEU A 408 2.73 1.28 26.93
C LEU A 408 3.96 0.41 27.20
N ARG A 409 4.37 -0.44 26.25
CA ARG A 409 5.59 -1.25 26.34
C ARG A 409 6.84 -0.39 26.44
N ALA A 410 6.92 0.69 25.65
CA ALA A 410 8.05 1.61 25.69
C ALA A 410 8.13 2.36 27.04
N ALA A 411 7.00 2.77 27.59
CA ALA A 411 6.94 3.37 28.93
C ALA A 411 7.38 2.39 30.02
N GLU A 412 6.95 1.13 29.93
CA GLU A 412 7.36 0.09 30.87
C GLU A 412 8.85 -0.21 30.74
N MET A 413 9.40 -0.33 29.54
CA MET A 413 10.82 -0.55 29.29
C MET A 413 11.70 0.51 29.99
N ALA A 414 11.25 1.76 30.02
CA ALA A 414 11.97 2.84 30.68
C ALA A 414 12.10 2.66 32.22
N SER A 415 11.28 1.78 32.82
CA SER A 415 11.33 1.46 34.25
C SER A 415 12.31 0.35 34.61
N PHE A 416 12.86 -0.38 33.62
CA PHE A 416 13.80 -1.47 33.81
C PHE A 416 15.25 -0.99 33.63
N GLY A 417 16.14 -1.49 34.45
CA GLY A 417 17.59 -1.25 34.33
C GLY A 417 18.30 -2.23 33.39
N ASP A 418 17.70 -3.41 33.14
CA ASP A 418 18.22 -4.46 32.27
C ASP A 418 17.20 -4.83 31.20
N TYR A 419 17.67 -4.97 29.97
CA TYR A 419 16.77 -5.24 28.82
C TYR A 419 16.20 -6.67 28.84
N ASN A 420 16.98 -7.66 29.27
CA ASN A 420 16.51 -9.05 29.36
C ASN A 420 15.42 -9.20 30.43
N ASP A 421 15.55 -8.49 31.56
CA ASP A 421 14.53 -8.50 32.61
C ASP A 421 13.22 -7.85 32.10
N TYR A 422 13.33 -6.79 31.32
CA TYR A 422 12.17 -6.23 30.61
C TYR A 422 11.54 -7.25 29.65
N LEU A 423 12.33 -7.93 28.79
CA LEU A 423 11.77 -8.91 27.84
C LEU A 423 11.06 -10.06 28.57
N LYS A 424 11.61 -10.56 29.68
CA LYS A 424 10.97 -11.58 30.53
C LYS A 424 9.65 -11.08 31.13
N SER A 425 9.60 -9.79 31.51
CA SER A 425 8.38 -9.20 32.09
C SER A 425 7.22 -9.11 31.10
N LEU A 426 7.48 -9.23 29.80
CA LEU A 426 6.45 -9.22 28.76
C LEU A 426 5.65 -10.52 28.70
N GLU A 427 6.14 -11.62 29.33
CA GLU A 427 5.47 -12.93 29.34
C GLU A 427 5.09 -13.38 27.92
N MET A 428 6.10 -13.39 27.03
CA MET A 428 5.87 -13.62 25.61
C MET A 428 5.64 -15.10 25.27
N HIS A 429 4.60 -15.36 24.50
CA HIS A 429 4.27 -16.65 23.90
C HIS A 429 4.23 -16.54 22.39
N ALA A 430 4.80 -17.51 21.66
CA ALA A 430 4.75 -17.54 20.22
C ALA A 430 4.25 -18.88 19.69
N VAL A 431 3.39 -18.84 18.67
CA VAL A 431 3.12 -20.01 17.83
C VAL A 431 4.03 -19.91 16.62
N ILE A 432 4.96 -20.86 16.49
CA ILE A 432 5.89 -20.92 15.34
C ILE A 432 5.81 -22.32 14.72
N ASP A 433 5.20 -22.41 13.54
CA ASP A 433 5.01 -23.69 12.86
C ASP A 433 4.83 -23.51 11.35
N ASP A 434 4.59 -24.62 10.63
CA ASP A 434 4.31 -24.62 9.20
C ASP A 434 3.08 -23.78 8.86
N PHE A 435 3.06 -23.21 7.68
CA PHE A 435 1.93 -22.43 7.18
C PHE A 435 0.62 -23.21 7.27
N ILE A 436 -0.46 -22.51 7.62
CA ILE A 436 -1.83 -23.03 7.59
C ILE A 436 -2.70 -22.14 6.71
N PRO A 437 -3.75 -22.68 6.06
CA PRO A 437 -4.56 -21.95 5.08
C PRO A 437 -5.12 -20.62 5.60
N VAL A 438 -5.57 -20.58 6.85
CA VAL A 438 -6.18 -19.41 7.48
C VAL A 438 -5.23 -18.19 7.52
N TYR A 439 -3.91 -18.40 7.52
CA TYR A 439 -2.93 -17.32 7.57
C TYR A 439 -2.27 -16.99 6.24
N LEU A 440 -2.55 -17.72 5.13
CA LEU A 440 -1.88 -17.50 3.84
C LEU A 440 -2.07 -16.08 3.30
N ALA A 441 -3.29 -15.55 3.34
CA ALA A 441 -3.57 -14.17 2.92
C ALA A 441 -2.76 -13.16 3.74
N ARG A 442 -2.69 -13.36 5.07
CA ARG A 442 -1.91 -12.50 5.97
C ARG A 442 -0.40 -12.63 5.74
N ILE A 443 0.10 -13.83 5.53
CA ILE A 443 1.51 -14.10 5.20
C ILE A 443 1.88 -13.39 3.91
N THR A 444 1.08 -13.54 2.85
CA THR A 444 1.27 -12.86 1.56
C THR A 444 1.29 -11.34 1.74
N GLN A 445 0.35 -10.78 2.50
CA GLN A 445 0.31 -9.36 2.80
C GLN A 445 1.59 -8.87 3.50
N LEU A 446 2.13 -9.65 4.46
CA LEU A 446 3.37 -9.32 5.16
C LEU A 446 4.56 -9.27 4.22
N THR A 447 4.66 -10.17 3.23
CA THR A 447 5.76 -10.16 2.26
C THR A 447 5.76 -8.86 1.46
N ASN A 448 4.60 -8.29 1.19
CA ASN A 448 4.45 -7.05 0.42
C ASN A 448 4.59 -5.78 1.28
N LYS A 449 4.23 -5.82 2.57
CA LYS A 449 4.24 -4.64 3.46
C LYS A 449 5.52 -4.50 4.33
N SER A 450 6.36 -5.57 4.48
CA SER A 450 7.56 -5.53 5.32
C SER A 450 8.79 -5.11 4.54
N ASN A 451 9.42 -4.00 4.96
CA ASN A 451 10.56 -3.41 4.26
C ASN A 451 11.82 -3.29 5.14
N GLN A 452 11.67 -3.07 6.45
CA GLN A 452 12.79 -2.82 7.36
C GLN A 452 13.46 -4.11 7.79
N PHE A 453 12.67 -5.06 8.31
CA PHE A 453 13.16 -6.40 8.63
C PHE A 453 12.73 -7.35 7.50
N ASN A 454 13.51 -7.40 6.44
CA ASN A 454 13.35 -8.33 5.32
C ASN A 454 14.72 -8.50 4.64
N VAL A 455 15.30 -9.68 4.76
CA VAL A 455 16.68 -9.94 4.34
C VAL A 455 16.87 -9.97 2.82
N THR A 456 15.90 -10.51 2.08
CA THR A 456 15.98 -10.64 0.61
C THR A 456 15.08 -9.67 -0.14
N THR A 457 14.17 -9.02 0.58
CA THR A 457 13.12 -8.14 0.03
C THR A 457 12.23 -8.80 -1.04
N ARG A 458 12.24 -10.14 -1.12
CA ARG A 458 11.38 -10.91 -2.00
C ARG A 458 9.92 -10.69 -1.63
N ARG A 459 9.08 -10.66 -2.65
CA ARG A 459 7.64 -10.46 -2.52
C ARG A 459 6.93 -11.59 -3.23
N TYR A 460 5.79 -11.98 -2.70
CA TYR A 460 5.00 -13.07 -3.24
C TYR A 460 3.62 -12.57 -3.61
N THR A 461 3.14 -12.99 -4.76
CA THR A 461 1.72 -12.91 -5.11
C THR A 461 0.94 -14.00 -4.37
N PRO A 462 -0.39 -13.91 -4.24
CA PRO A 462 -1.19 -14.99 -3.67
C PRO A 462 -0.95 -16.34 -4.33
N ALA A 463 -0.92 -16.38 -5.67
CA ALA A 463 -0.67 -17.62 -6.42
C ALA A 463 0.73 -18.23 -6.18
N GLU A 464 1.77 -17.38 -6.10
CA GLU A 464 3.11 -17.86 -5.73
C GLU A 464 3.15 -18.38 -4.30
N MET A 465 2.40 -17.75 -3.38
CA MET A 465 2.32 -18.19 -1.99
C MET A 465 1.58 -19.52 -1.85
N GLU A 466 0.51 -19.73 -2.62
CA GLU A 466 -0.17 -21.03 -2.71
C GLU A 466 0.78 -22.10 -3.25
N SER A 467 1.54 -21.80 -4.32
CA SER A 467 2.54 -22.73 -4.85
C SER A 467 3.61 -23.09 -3.82
N VAL A 468 4.08 -22.12 -3.03
CA VAL A 468 5.02 -22.37 -1.93
C VAL A 468 4.35 -23.20 -0.83
N PHE A 469 3.07 -22.97 -0.56
CA PHE A 469 2.31 -23.73 0.44
C PHE A 469 2.13 -25.21 0.06
N GLU A 470 1.94 -25.51 -1.21
CA GLU A 470 1.70 -26.86 -1.72
C GLU A 470 3.00 -27.66 -2.00
N ASP A 471 4.15 -26.96 -2.15
CA ASP A 471 5.41 -27.60 -2.54
C ASP A 471 6.21 -28.06 -1.31
N ASP A 472 6.35 -29.38 -1.13
CA ASP A 472 7.18 -30.00 -0.08
C ASP A 472 8.68 -29.72 -0.25
N GLY A 473 9.10 -29.10 -1.34
CA GLY A 473 10.46 -28.58 -1.56
C GLY A 473 10.81 -27.38 -0.68
N TYR A 474 9.86 -26.81 0.06
CA TYR A 474 10.09 -25.69 0.96
C TYR A 474 9.96 -26.08 2.44
N ILE A 475 10.75 -25.40 3.29
CA ILE A 475 10.46 -25.23 4.71
C ILE A 475 9.87 -23.82 4.86
N ARG A 476 8.69 -23.74 5.46
CA ARG A 476 7.91 -22.49 5.54
C ARG A 476 7.31 -22.33 6.93
N LEU A 477 7.78 -21.32 7.66
CA LEU A 477 7.36 -21.07 9.02
C LEU A 477 6.71 -19.70 9.13
N TYR A 478 5.58 -19.64 9.84
CA TYR A 478 5.05 -18.38 10.34
C TYR A 478 5.29 -18.27 11.84
N GLY A 479 5.32 -17.02 12.34
CA GLY A 479 5.37 -16.75 13.77
C GLY A 479 4.28 -15.77 14.17
N LYS A 480 3.42 -16.19 15.12
CA LYS A 480 2.43 -15.36 15.80
C LYS A 480 2.95 -15.07 17.20
N LEU A 481 2.89 -13.83 17.65
CA LEU A 481 3.41 -13.41 18.96
C LEU A 481 2.30 -12.83 19.83
N ILE A 482 2.22 -13.30 21.05
CA ILE A 482 1.31 -12.82 22.11
C ILE A 482 2.18 -12.39 23.29
N ASP A 483 1.83 -11.30 23.95
CA ASP A 483 2.45 -10.87 25.20
C ASP A 483 1.37 -10.36 26.17
N LYS A 484 1.75 -9.96 27.39
CA LYS A 484 0.81 -9.47 28.42
C LYS A 484 -0.07 -8.29 27.98
N PHE A 485 0.31 -7.55 26.94
CA PHE A 485 -0.48 -6.46 26.37
C PHE A 485 -1.45 -6.94 25.27
N GLY A 486 -1.30 -8.18 24.79
CA GLY A 486 -2.21 -8.84 23.88
C GLY A 486 -1.59 -9.48 22.66
N ASP A 487 -2.46 -9.94 21.75
CA ASP A 487 -2.10 -10.62 20.51
C ASP A 487 -1.59 -9.63 19.46
N ASN A 488 -0.39 -9.90 18.92
CA ASN A 488 0.21 -9.13 17.84
C ASN A 488 -0.07 -9.75 16.45
N GLY A 489 -0.77 -10.90 16.40
CA GLY A 489 -1.07 -11.64 15.18
C GLY A 489 0.17 -12.29 14.54
N VAL A 490 0.06 -12.66 13.26
CA VAL A 490 1.20 -13.17 12.48
C VAL A 490 2.16 -12.02 12.20
N VAL A 491 3.39 -12.16 12.70
CA VAL A 491 4.40 -11.08 12.73
C VAL A 491 5.73 -11.44 12.09
N SER A 492 6.02 -12.73 11.88
CA SER A 492 7.25 -13.19 11.23
C SER A 492 6.97 -14.30 10.24
N VAL A 493 7.75 -14.35 9.17
CA VAL A 493 7.67 -15.37 8.12
C VAL A 493 9.07 -15.75 7.67
N VAL A 494 9.33 -17.06 7.59
CA VAL A 494 10.54 -17.63 7.00
C VAL A 494 10.14 -18.62 5.91
N ILE A 495 10.74 -18.48 4.74
CA ILE A 495 10.59 -19.41 3.60
C ILE A 495 11.99 -19.82 3.16
N GLY A 496 12.28 -21.10 3.20
CA GLY A 496 13.54 -21.66 2.71
C GLY A 496 13.28 -22.77 1.70
N ARG A 497 14.03 -22.78 0.61
CA ARG A 497 13.97 -23.81 -0.43
C ARG A 497 15.00 -24.89 -0.18
N LYS A 498 14.59 -26.16 -0.17
CA LYS A 498 15.51 -27.30 -0.04
C LYS A 498 16.31 -27.50 -1.32
N ASN A 499 17.61 -27.67 -1.16
CA ASN A 499 18.56 -27.92 -2.24
C ASN A 499 19.55 -29.03 -1.80
N GLY A 500 19.19 -30.27 -2.03
CA GLY A 500 19.89 -31.41 -1.48
C GLY A 500 19.86 -31.44 0.05
N THR A 501 21.03 -31.44 0.71
CA THR A 501 21.16 -31.33 2.17
C THR A 501 21.27 -29.88 2.65
N ALA A 502 21.11 -28.90 1.77
CA ALA A 502 21.10 -27.48 2.13
C ALA A 502 19.68 -26.90 2.10
N LEU A 503 19.47 -25.86 2.89
CA LEU A 503 18.29 -24.98 2.84
C LEU A 503 18.75 -23.58 2.44
N ASP A 504 18.21 -23.06 1.34
CA ASP A 504 18.44 -21.69 0.89
C ASP A 504 17.30 -20.79 1.40
N ILE A 505 17.59 -19.82 2.25
CA ILE A 505 16.58 -18.87 2.79
C ILE A 505 16.17 -17.91 1.69
N ASP A 506 14.98 -18.13 1.11
CA ASP A 506 14.37 -17.28 0.10
C ASP A 506 13.79 -15.98 0.68
N LEU A 507 13.23 -16.09 1.89
CA LEU A 507 12.62 -14.97 2.60
C LEU A 507 12.78 -15.12 4.10
N TRP A 508 13.16 -14.05 4.76
CA TRP A 508 12.96 -13.87 6.20
C TRP A 508 12.53 -12.44 6.47
N LEU A 509 11.34 -12.31 7.00
CA LEU A 509 10.79 -11.00 7.36
C LEU A 509 10.18 -10.99 8.76
N MET A 510 10.09 -9.80 9.32
CA MET A 510 9.36 -9.54 10.55
C MET A 510 8.65 -8.19 10.49
N SER A 511 7.47 -8.13 11.11
CA SER A 511 6.70 -6.89 11.25
C SER A 511 7.42 -5.87 12.13
N CYS A 512 7.40 -4.60 11.74
CA CYS A 512 7.97 -3.52 12.55
C CYS A 512 7.33 -3.41 13.95
N ARG A 513 6.15 -3.97 14.16
CA ARG A 513 5.41 -3.97 15.44
C ARG A 513 6.09 -4.75 16.55
N VAL A 514 6.92 -5.73 16.22
CA VAL A 514 7.55 -6.65 17.18
C VAL A 514 9.08 -6.62 17.15
N LEU A 515 9.65 -5.60 16.52
CA LEU A 515 11.10 -5.40 16.52
C LEU A 515 11.64 -5.27 17.95
N LYS A 516 12.86 -5.75 18.16
CA LYS A 516 13.55 -5.72 19.46
C LYS A 516 12.85 -6.57 20.55
N ARG A 517 12.20 -7.68 20.19
CA ARG A 517 11.58 -8.62 21.13
C ARG A 517 12.15 -10.03 21.02
N ASP A 518 13.29 -10.18 20.36
CA ASP A 518 14.00 -11.46 20.18
C ASP A 518 13.20 -12.56 19.47
N MET A 519 12.10 -12.16 18.76
CA MET A 519 11.29 -13.09 17.98
C MET A 519 12.10 -13.76 16.86
N GLU A 520 13.11 -13.07 16.33
CA GLU A 520 14.03 -13.61 15.32
C GLU A 520 14.82 -14.82 15.82
N PHE A 521 15.21 -14.87 17.10
CA PHE A 521 15.91 -16.01 17.70
C PHE A 521 14.98 -17.21 17.90
N ALA A 522 13.73 -16.96 18.31
CA ALA A 522 12.73 -18.03 18.43
C ALA A 522 12.39 -18.64 17.05
N MET A 523 12.29 -17.82 16.02
CA MET A 523 12.11 -18.29 14.63
C MET A 523 13.31 -19.12 14.14
N LEU A 524 14.53 -18.71 14.47
CA LEU A 524 15.74 -19.46 14.10
C LEU A 524 15.81 -20.82 14.79
N ASP A 525 15.55 -20.87 16.08
CA ASP A 525 15.52 -22.12 16.85
C ASP A 525 14.57 -23.13 16.19
N ARG A 526 13.36 -22.69 15.87
CA ARG A 526 12.36 -23.54 15.23
C ARG A 526 12.73 -23.92 13.80
N LEU A 527 13.36 -23.03 13.03
CA LEU A 527 13.85 -23.32 11.70
C LEU A 527 14.92 -24.42 11.73
N VAL A 528 15.86 -24.33 12.67
CA VAL A 528 16.93 -25.34 12.82
C VAL A 528 16.36 -26.68 13.27
N GLU A 529 15.36 -26.71 14.16
CA GLU A 529 14.64 -27.95 14.51
C GLU A 529 14.02 -28.60 13.28
N ARG A 530 13.27 -27.84 12.47
CA ARG A 530 12.66 -28.36 11.22
C ARG A 530 13.73 -28.86 10.24
N CYS A 531 14.85 -28.17 10.12
CA CYS A 531 15.97 -28.62 9.30
C CYS A 531 16.51 -30.00 9.77
N ARG A 532 16.66 -30.22 11.08
CA ARG A 532 17.08 -31.51 11.64
C ARG A 532 16.08 -32.63 11.35
N GLU A 533 14.77 -32.35 11.48
CA GLU A 533 13.69 -33.32 11.22
C GLU A 533 13.68 -33.84 9.79
N VAL A 534 14.02 -32.96 8.82
CA VAL A 534 14.00 -33.30 7.38
C VAL A 534 15.39 -33.59 6.79
N GLY A 535 16.43 -33.69 7.62
CA GLY A 535 17.78 -34.09 7.21
C GLY A 535 18.58 -32.99 6.49
N VAL A 536 18.25 -31.70 6.71
CA VAL A 536 19.05 -30.58 6.23
C VAL A 536 20.28 -30.41 7.13
N GLU A 537 21.45 -30.32 6.53
CA GLU A 537 22.75 -30.21 7.23
C GLU A 537 23.27 -28.77 7.27
N THR A 538 22.88 -27.95 6.31
CA THR A 538 23.38 -26.59 6.13
C THR A 538 22.25 -25.61 5.80
N ILE A 539 22.27 -24.42 6.39
CA ILE A 539 21.35 -23.33 6.07
C ILE A 539 22.16 -22.19 5.43
N ASN A 540 21.77 -21.77 4.25
CA ASN A 540 22.34 -20.62 3.56
C ASN A 540 21.45 -19.41 3.73
N GLY A 541 22.02 -18.31 4.22
CA GLY A 541 21.36 -17.02 4.40
C GLY A 541 21.83 -16.02 3.35
N TYR A 542 20.90 -15.24 2.83
CA TYR A 542 21.16 -14.21 1.81
C TYR A 542 20.71 -12.85 2.33
N TYR A 543 21.55 -11.85 2.21
CA TYR A 543 21.19 -10.47 2.48
C TYR A 543 21.39 -9.63 1.21
N TYR A 544 20.31 -8.98 0.76
CA TYR A 544 20.33 -8.04 -0.36
C TYR A 544 20.05 -6.63 0.16
N PRO A 545 21.04 -5.72 0.14
CA PRO A 545 20.92 -4.40 0.75
C PRO A 545 19.92 -3.52 -0.01
N THR A 546 19.11 -2.80 0.75
CA THR A 546 18.24 -1.74 0.26
C THR A 546 18.34 -0.52 1.17
N ALA A 547 17.82 0.63 0.72
CA ALA A 547 17.76 1.83 1.55
C ALA A 547 16.97 1.62 2.88
N LYS A 548 16.12 0.57 2.96
CA LYS A 548 15.18 0.37 4.06
C LYS A 548 15.52 -0.77 5.00
N ASN A 549 16.31 -1.76 4.58
CA ASN A 549 16.59 -2.97 5.38
C ASN A 549 17.98 -3.01 6.04
N LYS A 550 18.65 -1.88 6.17
CA LYS A 550 19.98 -1.79 6.78
C LYS A 550 20.04 -2.42 8.19
N MET A 551 18.91 -2.40 8.91
CA MET A 551 18.84 -2.96 10.27
C MET A 551 19.06 -4.47 10.36
N VAL A 552 18.97 -5.20 9.24
CA VAL A 552 19.18 -6.66 9.17
C VAL A 552 20.48 -7.03 8.46
N SER A 553 21.36 -6.06 8.20
CA SER A 553 22.65 -6.31 7.53
C SER A 553 23.60 -7.21 8.32
N ASP A 554 23.47 -7.23 9.65
CA ASP A 554 24.23 -8.05 10.59
C ASP A 554 23.44 -9.23 11.18
N LEU A 555 22.22 -9.48 10.71
CA LEU A 555 21.32 -10.47 11.28
C LEU A 555 21.94 -11.87 11.32
N PHE A 556 22.51 -12.31 10.21
CA PHE A 556 23.12 -13.63 10.10
C PHE A 556 24.40 -13.76 10.96
N ASP A 557 25.16 -12.67 11.14
CA ASP A 557 26.29 -12.64 12.06
C ASP A 557 25.82 -12.83 13.52
N ARG A 558 24.78 -12.10 13.94
CA ARG A 558 24.15 -12.25 15.26
C ARG A 558 23.62 -13.65 15.51
N PHE A 559 23.17 -14.33 14.46
CA PHE A 559 22.72 -15.72 14.50
C PHE A 559 23.86 -16.76 14.56
N GLY A 560 25.11 -16.33 14.40
CA GLY A 560 26.28 -17.20 14.40
C GLY A 560 26.53 -17.91 13.05
N PHE A 561 25.99 -17.37 11.97
CA PHE A 561 26.36 -17.81 10.61
C PHE A 561 27.77 -17.32 10.26
N THR A 562 28.45 -18.06 9.40
CA THR A 562 29.75 -17.68 8.82
C THR A 562 29.51 -17.02 7.47
N LYS A 563 30.05 -15.81 7.25
CA LYS A 563 29.99 -15.14 5.96
C LYS A 563 30.87 -15.90 4.95
N THR A 564 30.30 -16.30 3.82
CA THR A 564 30.99 -17.03 2.75
C THR A 564 31.30 -16.15 1.54
N GLU A 565 30.44 -15.15 1.26
CA GLU A 565 30.61 -14.26 0.12
C GLU A 565 30.16 -12.83 0.46
N GLU A 566 30.82 -11.86 -0.18
CA GLU A 566 30.43 -10.46 -0.16
C GLU A 566 30.67 -9.86 -1.56
N ASN A 567 29.61 -9.31 -2.16
CA ASN A 567 29.64 -8.79 -3.50
C ASN A 567 29.83 -7.26 -3.51
N GLU A 568 30.20 -6.72 -4.67
CA GLU A 568 30.45 -5.27 -4.85
C GLU A 568 29.20 -4.41 -4.60
N ASP A 569 27.99 -4.98 -4.77
CA ASP A 569 26.71 -4.31 -4.50
C ASP A 569 26.33 -4.33 -3.00
N GLY A 570 27.19 -4.92 -2.15
CA GLY A 570 26.99 -5.06 -0.72
C GLY A 570 26.09 -6.25 -0.34
N SER A 571 25.68 -7.08 -1.29
CA SER A 571 24.99 -8.33 -0.98
C SER A 571 25.95 -9.34 -0.37
N THR A 572 25.43 -10.16 0.57
CA THR A 572 26.25 -11.12 1.32
C THR A 572 25.59 -12.48 1.38
N VAL A 573 26.41 -13.54 1.37
CA VAL A 573 25.99 -14.92 1.58
C VAL A 573 26.61 -15.45 2.87
N TRP A 574 25.78 -16.16 3.63
CA TRP A 574 26.11 -16.67 4.94
C TRP A 574 25.74 -18.15 5.05
N GLN A 575 26.44 -18.88 5.88
CA GLN A 575 26.20 -20.32 6.06
C GLN A 575 26.22 -20.71 7.54
N LEU A 576 25.26 -21.56 7.95
CA LEU A 576 25.18 -22.18 9.26
C LEU A 576 25.15 -23.70 9.12
N ARG A 577 26.00 -24.41 9.87
CA ARG A 577 25.92 -25.87 10.00
C ARG A 577 24.90 -26.22 11.09
N VAL A 578 23.86 -26.95 10.71
CA VAL A 578 22.75 -27.34 11.62
C VAL A 578 23.23 -28.12 12.85
N ALA A 579 24.28 -28.94 12.68
CA ALA A 579 24.87 -29.73 13.77
C ALA A 579 25.55 -28.88 14.85
N ASP A 580 26.09 -27.72 14.46
CA ASP A 580 26.87 -26.86 15.37
C ASP A 580 25.97 -25.82 16.09
N TYR A 581 24.71 -25.70 15.71
CA TYR A 581 23.78 -24.70 16.25
C TYR A 581 23.29 -25.07 17.64
N LYS A 582 23.27 -24.08 18.51
CA LYS A 582 22.67 -24.11 19.86
C LYS A 582 21.52 -23.14 19.93
N PRO A 583 20.40 -23.51 20.57
CA PRO A 583 19.26 -22.60 20.75
C PRO A 583 19.66 -21.27 21.39
N GLN A 584 19.08 -20.18 20.90
CA GLN A 584 19.40 -18.81 21.30
C GLN A 584 18.21 -18.07 21.92
N ASN A 585 16.98 -18.57 21.76
CA ASN A 585 15.80 -17.99 22.40
C ASN A 585 15.77 -18.32 23.89
N HIS A 586 15.61 -17.28 24.73
CA HIS A 586 15.57 -17.40 26.19
C HIS A 586 14.40 -16.65 26.83
N VAL A 587 13.55 -15.97 26.05
CA VAL A 587 12.54 -15.04 26.57
C VAL A 587 11.14 -15.29 26.02
N ILE A 588 10.98 -16.15 25.01
CA ILE A 588 9.71 -16.47 24.37
C ILE A 588 9.40 -17.95 24.57
N GLU A 589 8.23 -18.28 25.11
CA GLU A 589 7.73 -19.65 25.14
C GLU A 589 7.14 -19.98 23.77
N VAL A 590 7.60 -21.08 23.13
CA VAL A 590 7.23 -21.44 21.75
C VAL A 590 6.31 -22.65 21.71
N PHE A 591 5.22 -22.55 20.99
CA PHE A 591 4.22 -23.59 20.75
C PHE A 591 4.09 -23.90 19.25
N GLY A 592 3.58 -25.09 18.93
CA GLY A 592 3.19 -25.49 17.58
C GLY A 592 1.73 -25.12 17.25
N ASN A 593 1.27 -25.55 16.06
CA ASN A 593 -0.09 -25.29 15.55
C ASN A 593 -1.21 -25.83 16.46
N ASP A 594 -0.93 -26.81 17.32
CA ASP A 594 -1.89 -27.36 18.29
C ASP A 594 -2.42 -26.30 19.29
N HIS A 595 -1.75 -25.15 19.36
CA HIS A 595 -2.11 -23.99 20.19
C HIS A 595 -2.47 -22.75 19.37
N ALA A 596 -2.68 -22.86 18.05
CA ALA A 596 -2.93 -21.71 17.17
C ALA A 596 -4.28 -21.02 17.43
N GLU A 597 -5.25 -21.70 18.03
CA GLU A 597 -6.60 -21.21 18.33
C GLU A 597 -6.78 -20.70 19.77
N ALA A 598 -5.73 -20.67 20.59
CA ALA A 598 -5.81 -20.25 21.99
C ALA A 598 -5.55 -18.73 22.18
#